data_d6a8d78a94d77a50c08c6286e145d6bd
#
_entry.id   d6a8d78a94d77a50c08c6286e145d6bd
#
_cell.length_a   1.000
_cell.length_b   1.000
_cell.length_c   1.000
_cell.angle_alpha   90.00
_cell.angle_beta   90.00
_cell.angle_gamma   90.00
#
_symmetry.space_group_name_H-M   'P 1'
#
loop_
_entity.id
_entity.type
_entity.pdbx_description
1 polymer ?
#
loop_
_entity_poly.entity_id
_entity_poly.type
_entity_poly.pdbx_seq_one_letter_code
_entity_poly.pdbx_strand_id
1 'polypeptide(L)'
;PILFQAELDRTSSTPMIEMSITSEDVREYMEGECHYGLARTYTKRSLLNHLCDEQFEAVGDYVGSLLDNYVNPQSNFRKSEFYDKSVKFCGAVEKYGIPILHHRMKDGEYVNSLLAAIRQMASCGNVVNQSPFLSAATIMFDKVYSVVKDELGNIKPFSLKQVIRGTRHTNPLNMDSGLGWPWPHLKKHHIISGTIEEPYFVQWFAEHMQKEFKRIDMGKPIFNISYLRVKDEIILQEKIDDGKERIFFAGNTPFLLLCRQYVGPYLDLFMAFRDKLPGKIGINATGMEFSEVLLNMYHAMERDKTFQDFLESEGWMDGDFSKYDKKLMIFRFAVHVVWMLVQKTPYYMDSNNTIELNRIKSILRSLQQYVIIIGNDVFLMCKGIPSGVHGTAPLNCVAEAIIEILQFYFVLHLQRYNEPPRFGSFVYAGTKMYKVFEEISLMNYGDDIVKYVPERHRLMYNPDAIRAFSDFIKMDITPARKHEKEIKFKKVTDIMFLKRVPTLYPGLGIIVGKLELSSIARMLAFRDSNEPDWGQMVIDQALRELSFYPPETFEIFLDIFELPAKNQNEILTSVVENTGWLVRNQEDLQKISSPQDYYDEEMSAEPGQQI
;
A
#
# COMPACT_ATOMS: atom_id res chain seq x y z
N PRO A 1 -14.87 -12.07 31.82
CA PRO A 1 -14.07 -12.68 30.75
C PRO A 1 -14.92 -13.60 29.86
N ILE A 2 -15.79 -14.44 30.45
CA ILE A 2 -16.64 -15.41 29.72
C ILE A 2 -17.75 -14.71 28.92
N LEU A 3 -18.36 -13.65 29.48
CA LEU A 3 -19.37 -12.84 28.79
C LEU A 3 -18.79 -12.07 27.60
N PHE A 4 -17.54 -11.67 27.69
CA PHE A 4 -16.85 -10.92 26.64
C PHE A 4 -16.45 -11.85 25.47
N GLN A 5 -15.99 -13.06 25.75
CA GLN A 5 -15.73 -14.07 24.72
C GLN A 5 -17.04 -14.44 23.98
N ALA A 6 -18.16 -14.53 24.71
CA ALA A 6 -19.47 -14.79 24.12
C ALA A 6 -20.03 -13.63 23.28
N GLU A 7 -19.66 -12.36 23.58
CA GLU A 7 -19.98 -11.21 22.72
C GLU A 7 -19.09 -11.14 21.48
N LEU A 8 -17.80 -11.44 21.60
CA LEU A 8 -16.89 -11.61 20.47
C LEU A 8 -17.34 -12.74 19.52
N ASP A 9 -17.76 -13.87 20.09
CA ASP A 9 -18.28 -15.00 19.35
C ASP A 9 -19.62 -14.68 18.65
N ARG A 10 -20.39 -13.71 19.18
CA ARG A 10 -21.64 -13.22 18.55
C ARG A 10 -21.42 -12.14 17.50
N THR A 11 -20.40 -11.30 17.63
CA THR A 11 -20.10 -10.20 16.68
C THR A 11 -19.23 -10.66 15.51
N SER A 12 -18.40 -11.69 15.70
CA SER A 12 -17.51 -12.30 14.70
C SER A 12 -18.07 -13.62 14.16
N SER A 13 -19.33 -13.62 13.71
CA SER A 13 -19.96 -14.84 13.16
C SER A 13 -19.39 -15.26 11.81
N THR A 14 -18.58 -14.42 11.15
CA THR A 14 -17.97 -14.73 9.86
C THR A 14 -16.59 -15.36 10.07
N PRO A 15 -16.42 -16.66 9.78
CA PRO A 15 -15.11 -17.31 9.90
C PRO A 15 -14.12 -16.72 8.88
N MET A 16 -12.86 -16.67 9.26
CA MET A 16 -11.78 -16.33 8.34
C MET A 16 -11.74 -17.32 7.16
N ILE A 17 -11.34 -16.85 6.00
CA ILE A 17 -11.08 -17.72 4.86
C ILE A 17 -9.90 -18.62 5.24
N GLU A 18 -10.14 -19.94 5.15
CA GLU A 18 -9.14 -20.94 5.45
C GLU A 18 -7.97 -20.87 4.46
N MET A 19 -6.74 -20.90 4.98
CA MET A 19 -5.52 -21.01 4.18
C MET A 19 -5.28 -22.50 3.87
N SER A 20 -5.76 -22.96 2.73
CA SER A 20 -5.75 -24.39 2.35
C SER A 20 -4.98 -24.67 1.05
N ILE A 21 -4.24 -23.70 0.51
CA ILE A 21 -3.36 -23.91 -0.64
C ILE A 21 -2.10 -24.62 -0.15
N THR A 22 -1.72 -25.70 -0.82
CA THR A 22 -0.52 -26.48 -0.52
C THR A 22 0.58 -26.29 -1.58
N SER A 23 1.81 -26.63 -1.25
CA SER A 23 2.92 -26.64 -2.21
C SER A 23 2.67 -27.60 -3.37
N GLU A 24 1.94 -28.69 -3.14
CA GLU A 24 1.58 -29.65 -4.17
C GLU A 24 0.53 -29.06 -5.16
N ASP A 25 -0.47 -28.32 -4.66
CA ASP A 25 -1.42 -27.60 -5.53
C ASP A 25 -0.70 -26.63 -6.48
N VAL A 26 0.33 -25.92 -5.96
CA VAL A 26 1.14 -25.00 -6.76
C VAL A 26 1.94 -25.78 -7.80
N ARG A 27 2.53 -26.91 -7.43
CA ARG A 27 3.32 -27.76 -8.33
C ARG A 27 2.47 -28.31 -9.44
N GLU A 28 1.33 -28.92 -9.13
CA GLU A 28 0.38 -29.43 -10.11
C GLU A 28 -0.03 -28.36 -11.11
N TYR A 29 -0.27 -27.14 -10.64
CA TYR A 29 -0.63 -26.03 -11.51
C TYR A 29 0.52 -25.63 -12.45
N MET A 30 1.73 -25.47 -11.93
CA MET A 30 2.86 -25.03 -12.73
C MET A 30 3.30 -26.09 -13.75
N GLU A 31 3.32 -27.37 -13.37
CA GLU A 31 3.73 -28.48 -14.24
C GLU A 31 2.62 -28.88 -15.22
N GLY A 32 1.37 -28.94 -14.77
CA GLY A 32 0.24 -29.39 -15.56
C GLY A 32 -0.34 -28.33 -16.47
N GLU A 33 -0.86 -27.25 -15.91
CA GLU A 33 -1.61 -26.24 -16.66
C GLU A 33 -0.70 -25.27 -17.44
N CYS A 34 0.49 -25.01 -16.91
CA CYS A 34 1.42 -24.04 -17.49
C CYS A 34 2.62 -24.68 -18.17
N HIS A 35 2.78 -26.00 -18.07
CA HIS A 35 3.84 -26.80 -18.68
C HIS A 35 5.27 -26.35 -18.30
N TYR A 36 5.45 -25.85 -17.08
CA TYR A 36 6.76 -25.50 -16.56
C TYR A 36 7.34 -26.66 -15.74
N GLY A 37 8.46 -27.22 -16.18
CA GLY A 37 9.17 -28.25 -15.42
C GLY A 37 9.77 -27.68 -14.13
N LEU A 38 9.47 -28.30 -13.00
CA LEU A 38 10.03 -27.95 -11.70
C LEU A 38 10.99 -29.04 -11.20
N ALA A 39 12.25 -28.67 -10.94
CA ALA A 39 13.16 -29.54 -10.21
C ALA A 39 12.76 -29.58 -8.72
N ARG A 40 12.76 -30.78 -8.11
CA ARG A 40 12.43 -30.94 -6.68
C ARG A 40 13.54 -30.45 -5.73
N THR A 41 14.73 -30.22 -6.26
CA THR A 41 15.89 -29.70 -5.52
C THR A 41 16.41 -28.45 -6.23
N TYR A 42 16.91 -27.50 -5.44
CA TYR A 42 17.46 -26.27 -6.02
C TYR A 42 18.81 -26.52 -6.70
N THR A 43 19.06 -25.74 -7.75
CA THR A 43 20.26 -25.85 -8.58
C THR A 43 21.49 -25.25 -7.89
N LYS A 44 22.70 -25.54 -8.41
CA LYS A 44 23.94 -24.90 -7.93
C LYS A 44 23.96 -23.38 -8.08
N ARG A 45 23.10 -22.79 -8.93
CA ARG A 45 22.95 -21.34 -9.14
C ARG A 45 21.90 -20.71 -8.22
N SER A 46 21.20 -21.51 -7.42
CA SER A 46 20.19 -21.03 -6.50
C SER A 46 20.79 -20.10 -5.45
N LEU A 47 20.09 -18.99 -5.17
CA LEU A 47 20.41 -18.10 -4.06
C LEU A 47 20.26 -18.80 -2.69
N LEU A 48 19.50 -19.88 -2.63
CA LEU A 48 19.27 -20.68 -1.42
C LEU A 48 20.55 -21.35 -0.89
N ASN A 49 21.55 -21.59 -1.75
CA ASN A 49 22.86 -22.10 -1.34
C ASN A 49 23.62 -21.16 -0.38
N HIS A 50 23.17 -19.91 -0.24
CA HIS A 50 23.74 -18.90 0.67
C HIS A 50 22.92 -18.72 1.95
N LEU A 51 21.91 -19.56 2.21
CA LEU A 51 21.10 -19.57 3.43
C LEU A 51 21.51 -20.74 4.33
N CYS A 52 21.38 -20.56 5.66
CA CYS A 52 21.37 -21.70 6.57
C CYS A 52 19.98 -22.36 6.61
N ASP A 53 19.89 -23.59 7.11
CA ASP A 53 18.65 -24.37 7.12
C ASP A 53 17.50 -23.63 7.82
N GLU A 54 17.77 -23.02 8.97
CA GLU A 54 16.76 -22.22 9.71
C GLU A 54 16.25 -21.03 8.89
N GLN A 55 17.11 -20.37 8.11
CA GLN A 55 16.72 -19.27 7.23
C GLN A 55 15.88 -19.79 6.05
N PHE A 56 16.26 -20.93 5.49
CA PHE A 56 15.53 -21.56 4.40
C PHE A 56 14.10 -21.91 4.82
N GLU A 57 13.92 -22.62 5.92
CA GLU A 57 12.60 -23.00 6.45
C GLU A 57 11.74 -21.77 6.81
N ALA A 58 12.37 -20.69 7.27
CA ALA A 58 11.67 -19.48 7.67
C ALA A 58 11.21 -18.60 6.49
N VAL A 59 11.68 -18.82 5.25
CA VAL A 59 11.21 -18.07 4.06
C VAL A 59 9.76 -18.41 3.76
N GLY A 60 9.45 -19.68 3.58
CA GLY A 60 8.13 -20.20 3.20
C GLY A 60 8.24 -21.65 2.77
N ASP A 61 7.13 -22.24 2.33
CA ASP A 61 7.11 -23.62 1.86
C ASP A 61 7.73 -23.72 0.47
N TYR A 62 8.87 -24.42 0.38
CA TYR A 62 9.57 -24.62 -0.89
C TYR A 62 8.76 -25.54 -1.82
N VAL A 63 8.49 -25.08 -3.04
CA VAL A 63 7.72 -25.80 -4.06
C VAL A 63 8.64 -26.54 -5.02
N GLY A 64 9.69 -25.86 -5.53
CA GLY A 64 10.61 -26.40 -6.51
C GLY A 64 11.44 -25.29 -7.19
N SER A 65 12.27 -25.65 -8.15
CA SER A 65 13.07 -24.70 -8.95
C SER A 65 12.73 -24.80 -10.43
N LEU A 66 12.51 -23.64 -11.09
CA LEU A 66 12.37 -23.53 -12.54
C LEU A 66 13.69 -23.89 -13.23
N LEU A 67 13.61 -24.64 -14.32
CA LEU A 67 14.79 -25.12 -15.03
C LEU A 67 15.52 -24.01 -15.80
N ASP A 68 14.81 -22.96 -16.23
CA ASP A 68 15.40 -21.87 -17.01
C ASP A 68 14.61 -20.57 -16.87
N ASN A 69 15.14 -19.55 -16.14
CA ASN A 69 14.42 -18.28 -16.02
C ASN A 69 15.26 -17.06 -15.57
N TYR A 70 16.56 -17.01 -15.85
CA TYR A 70 17.36 -15.87 -15.39
C TYR A 70 17.39 -14.74 -16.42
N VAL A 71 16.89 -13.57 -16.03
CA VAL A 71 17.05 -12.29 -16.74
C VAL A 71 17.94 -11.39 -15.89
N ASN A 72 18.98 -10.83 -16.49
CA ASN A 72 19.86 -9.85 -15.85
C ASN A 72 19.34 -8.42 -16.14
N PRO A 73 18.53 -7.80 -15.26
CA PRO A 73 17.95 -6.50 -15.54
C PRO A 73 18.99 -5.40 -15.38
N GLN A 74 18.85 -4.35 -16.20
CA GLN A 74 19.61 -3.10 -16.05
C GLN A 74 18.67 -1.99 -15.58
N SER A 75 19.21 -1.01 -14.84
CA SER A 75 18.46 0.17 -14.45
C SER A 75 18.12 1.05 -15.66
N ASN A 76 16.92 1.63 -15.65
CA ASN A 76 16.50 2.65 -16.61
C ASN A 76 16.99 4.04 -16.22
N PHE A 77 17.44 4.22 -14.97
CA PHE A 77 17.91 5.51 -14.48
C PHE A 77 19.28 5.87 -15.02
N ARG A 78 19.48 7.15 -15.24
CA ARG A 78 20.76 7.81 -15.54
C ARG A 78 20.79 9.19 -14.89
N LYS A 79 21.99 9.75 -14.72
CA LYS A 79 22.12 11.17 -14.36
C LYS A 79 21.51 12.03 -15.48
N SER A 80 20.72 13.00 -15.08
CA SER A 80 20.11 13.93 -16.03
C SER A 80 21.08 15.04 -16.41
N GLU A 81 20.70 15.84 -17.40
CA GLU A 81 21.37 17.10 -17.76
C GLU A 81 21.37 18.14 -16.64
N PHE A 82 20.51 17.97 -15.64
CA PHE A 82 20.41 18.87 -14.48
C PHE A 82 21.17 18.36 -13.25
N TYR A 83 21.92 17.26 -13.32
CA TYR A 83 22.56 16.64 -12.16
C TYR A 83 23.45 17.61 -11.39
N ASP A 84 24.38 18.31 -12.08
CA ASP A 84 25.33 19.23 -11.44
C ASP A 84 24.63 20.47 -10.85
N LYS A 85 23.63 21.00 -11.55
CA LYS A 85 22.77 22.09 -11.04
C LYS A 85 21.99 21.65 -9.81
N SER A 86 21.49 20.43 -9.79
CA SER A 86 20.78 19.84 -8.65
C SER A 86 21.67 19.65 -7.44
N VAL A 87 22.92 19.22 -7.63
CA VAL A 87 23.93 19.14 -6.57
C VAL A 87 24.26 20.53 -6.02
N LYS A 88 24.45 21.52 -6.89
CA LYS A 88 24.67 22.90 -6.48
C LYS A 88 23.50 23.47 -5.69
N PHE A 89 22.28 23.16 -6.06
CA PHE A 89 21.05 23.57 -5.38
C PHE A 89 20.86 22.88 -4.03
N CYS A 90 21.11 21.56 -3.98
CA CYS A 90 21.00 20.76 -2.77
C CYS A 90 22.06 19.65 -2.74
N GLY A 91 23.14 19.87 -1.99
CA GLY A 91 24.28 18.94 -1.89
C GLY A 91 23.91 17.53 -1.41
N ALA A 92 22.72 17.35 -0.80
CA ALA A 92 22.25 16.03 -0.39
C ALA A 92 22.06 15.06 -1.57
N VAL A 93 21.94 15.56 -2.80
CA VAL A 93 21.81 14.74 -4.02
C VAL A 93 23.00 13.82 -4.25
N GLU A 94 24.22 14.26 -3.90
CA GLU A 94 25.44 13.45 -4.06
C GLU A 94 25.42 12.12 -3.29
N LYS A 95 24.59 12.04 -2.24
CA LYS A 95 24.43 10.83 -1.43
C LYS A 95 23.58 9.76 -2.12
N TYR A 96 22.95 10.07 -3.25
CA TYR A 96 22.05 9.15 -3.96
C TYR A 96 22.74 8.55 -5.18
N GLY A 97 22.39 7.31 -5.48
CA GLY A 97 22.93 6.56 -6.61
C GLY A 97 21.87 5.80 -7.39
N ILE A 98 22.27 5.30 -8.55
CA ILE A 98 21.48 4.45 -9.44
C ILE A 98 21.56 3.02 -8.92
N PRO A 99 20.44 2.30 -8.72
CA PRO A 99 20.43 0.98 -8.16
C PRO A 99 21.14 -0.05 -9.06
N ILE A 100 21.75 -1.05 -8.44
CA ILE A 100 22.33 -2.21 -9.13
C ILE A 100 21.35 -3.37 -9.02
N LEU A 101 20.71 -3.72 -10.12
CA LEU A 101 19.60 -4.67 -10.15
C LEU A 101 20.03 -6.14 -10.20
N HIS A 102 21.34 -6.42 -10.21
CA HIS A 102 21.92 -7.76 -10.28
C HIS A 102 22.97 -7.97 -9.16
N HIS A 103 23.46 -9.19 -9.04
CA HIS A 103 24.53 -9.50 -8.11
C HIS A 103 25.87 -8.86 -8.49
N ARG A 104 26.70 -8.59 -7.49
CA ARG A 104 28.05 -8.02 -7.65
C ARG A 104 29.01 -8.55 -6.60
N MET A 105 30.29 -8.40 -6.87
CA MET A 105 31.34 -8.65 -5.87
C MET A 105 31.78 -7.30 -5.28
N LYS A 106 31.84 -7.19 -3.97
CA LYS A 106 32.37 -6.04 -3.24
C LYS A 106 33.37 -6.57 -2.21
N ASP A 107 34.63 -6.12 -2.30
CA ASP A 107 35.69 -6.51 -1.36
C ASP A 107 35.86 -8.03 -1.19
N GLY A 108 35.58 -8.80 -2.26
CA GLY A 108 35.61 -10.26 -2.25
C GLY A 108 34.34 -10.94 -1.74
N GLU A 109 33.35 -10.18 -1.27
CA GLU A 109 32.06 -10.69 -0.82
C GLU A 109 30.99 -10.64 -1.93
N TYR A 110 30.11 -11.65 -1.93
CA TYR A 110 28.96 -11.74 -2.83
C TYR A 110 27.81 -10.87 -2.30
N VAL A 111 27.52 -9.78 -3.01
CA VAL A 111 26.44 -8.85 -2.69
C VAL A 111 25.28 -9.07 -3.65
N ASN A 112 24.11 -9.36 -3.09
CA ASN A 112 22.88 -9.57 -3.85
C ASN A 112 21.67 -9.09 -3.04
N SER A 113 20.94 -8.11 -3.56
CA SER A 113 19.79 -7.50 -2.89
C SER A 113 18.62 -8.46 -2.70
N LEU A 114 18.43 -9.43 -3.61
CA LEU A 114 17.44 -10.49 -3.42
C LEU A 114 17.80 -11.39 -2.27
N LEU A 115 19.07 -11.78 -2.13
CA LEU A 115 19.55 -12.57 -1.00
C LEU A 115 19.40 -11.82 0.33
N ALA A 116 19.71 -10.53 0.36
CA ALA A 116 19.51 -9.68 1.53
C ALA A 116 18.01 -9.61 1.91
N ALA A 117 17.12 -9.50 0.91
CA ALA A 117 15.68 -9.50 1.12
C ALA A 117 15.15 -10.85 1.65
N ILE A 118 15.63 -11.97 1.11
CA ILE A 118 15.30 -13.32 1.59
C ILE A 118 15.69 -13.47 3.05
N ARG A 119 16.92 -13.10 3.43
CA ARG A 119 17.37 -13.12 4.82
C ARG A 119 16.52 -12.26 5.74
N GLN A 120 16.04 -11.11 5.24
CA GLN A 120 15.11 -10.27 6.00
C GLN A 120 13.72 -10.93 6.15
N MET A 121 13.20 -11.60 5.13
CA MET A 121 11.94 -12.36 5.22
C MET A 121 12.10 -13.54 6.22
N ALA A 122 13.23 -14.25 6.18
CA ALA A 122 13.53 -15.34 7.08
C ALA A 122 13.65 -14.89 8.55
N SER A 123 14.15 -13.65 8.78
CA SER A 123 14.26 -13.09 10.15
C SER A 123 12.93 -12.66 10.77
N CYS A 124 11.83 -12.70 10.02
CA CYS A 124 10.52 -12.31 10.52
C CYS A 124 9.87 -13.48 11.25
N GLY A 125 9.78 -13.40 12.57
CA GLY A 125 9.13 -14.41 13.39
C GLY A 125 7.65 -14.58 13.06
N ASN A 126 7.11 -15.78 13.29
CA ASN A 126 5.69 -16.03 13.17
C ASN A 126 4.95 -15.43 14.38
N VAL A 127 3.89 -14.67 14.14
CA VAL A 127 2.99 -14.24 15.22
C VAL A 127 2.18 -15.46 15.66
N VAL A 128 2.42 -15.90 16.89
CA VAL A 128 1.88 -17.16 17.41
C VAL A 128 0.40 -17.08 17.76
N ASN A 129 -0.13 -15.91 18.16
CA ASN A 129 -1.53 -15.77 18.53
C ASN A 129 -2.24 -14.74 17.67
N GLN A 130 -3.31 -15.19 17.00
CA GLN A 130 -4.07 -14.41 16.03
C GLN A 130 -5.32 -13.74 16.62
N SER A 131 -5.76 -14.16 17.81
CA SER A 131 -7.01 -13.69 18.43
C SER A 131 -7.08 -12.16 18.59
N PRO A 132 -6.04 -11.45 19.09
CA PRO A 132 -6.11 -9.99 19.21
C PRO A 132 -6.28 -9.28 17.87
N PHE A 133 -5.61 -9.79 16.83
CA PHE A 133 -5.70 -9.21 15.49
C PHE A 133 -7.08 -9.43 14.87
N LEU A 134 -7.71 -10.57 15.11
CA LEU A 134 -9.07 -10.84 14.65
C LEU A 134 -10.07 -9.89 15.30
N SER A 135 -9.92 -9.65 16.61
CA SER A 135 -10.76 -8.69 17.33
C SER A 135 -10.58 -7.26 16.80
N ALA A 136 -9.34 -6.84 16.55
CA ALA A 136 -9.05 -5.53 15.97
C ALA A 136 -9.59 -5.41 14.55
N ALA A 137 -9.52 -6.49 13.74
CA ALA A 137 -10.12 -6.54 12.41
C ALA A 137 -11.64 -6.41 12.46
N THR A 138 -12.30 -6.99 13.47
CA THR A 138 -13.75 -6.83 13.67
C THR A 138 -14.09 -5.36 13.98
N ILE A 139 -13.32 -4.69 14.83
CA ILE A 139 -13.51 -3.25 15.12
C ILE A 139 -13.31 -2.42 13.85
N MET A 140 -12.28 -2.74 13.06
CA MET A 140 -12.05 -2.06 11.79
C MET A 140 -13.18 -2.30 10.79
N PHE A 141 -13.69 -3.54 10.72
CA PHE A 141 -14.87 -3.86 9.90
C PHE A 141 -16.09 -3.03 10.33
N ASP A 142 -16.39 -2.95 11.63
CA ASP A 142 -17.52 -2.17 12.12
C ASP A 142 -17.38 -0.68 11.76
N LYS A 143 -16.16 -0.14 11.83
CA LYS A 143 -15.88 1.23 11.38
C LYS A 143 -16.15 1.38 9.89
N VAL A 144 -15.61 0.50 9.04
CA VAL A 144 -15.83 0.54 7.60
C VAL A 144 -17.31 0.36 7.29
N TYR A 145 -17.93 -0.69 7.82
CA TYR A 145 -19.34 -1.02 7.57
C TYR A 145 -20.27 0.13 7.96
N SER A 146 -20.03 0.80 9.08
CA SER A 146 -20.84 1.97 9.49
C SER A 146 -20.81 3.12 8.49
N VAL A 147 -19.75 3.20 7.69
CA VAL A 147 -19.55 4.24 6.66
C VAL A 147 -20.11 3.82 5.30
N VAL A 148 -19.92 2.55 4.90
CA VAL A 148 -20.18 2.09 3.52
C VAL A 148 -21.44 1.27 3.36
N LYS A 149 -22.18 0.95 4.43
CA LYS A 149 -23.31 0.00 4.42
C LYS A 149 -24.38 0.31 3.39
N ASP A 150 -24.65 1.60 3.16
CA ASP A 150 -25.70 2.06 2.26
C ASP A 150 -25.30 1.88 0.77
N GLU A 151 -23.99 1.75 0.50
CA GLU A 151 -23.44 1.52 -0.84
C GLU A 151 -23.27 0.03 -1.19
N LEU A 152 -23.35 -0.86 -0.20
CA LEU A 152 -23.15 -2.31 -0.45
C LEU A 152 -24.21 -2.91 -1.38
N GLY A 153 -25.39 -2.28 -1.51
CA GLY A 153 -26.42 -2.67 -2.47
C GLY A 153 -25.99 -2.52 -3.93
N ASN A 154 -25.07 -1.62 -4.20
CA ASN A 154 -24.56 -1.29 -5.53
C ASN A 154 -23.33 -2.12 -5.92
N ILE A 155 -22.75 -2.89 -4.99
CA ILE A 155 -21.52 -3.66 -5.21
C ILE A 155 -21.79 -4.93 -5.99
N LYS A 156 -21.12 -5.07 -7.14
CA LYS A 156 -21.02 -6.26 -7.99
C LYS A 156 -19.64 -6.32 -8.64
N PRO A 157 -19.21 -7.44 -9.24
CA PRO A 157 -17.94 -7.51 -9.97
C PRO A 157 -17.88 -6.47 -11.08
N PHE A 158 -16.71 -5.85 -11.27
CA PHE A 158 -16.49 -4.90 -12.36
C PHE A 158 -16.58 -5.58 -13.73
N SER A 159 -17.07 -4.85 -14.73
CA SER A 159 -17.00 -5.23 -16.13
C SER A 159 -15.55 -5.22 -16.64
N LEU A 160 -15.28 -5.90 -17.75
CA LEU A 160 -13.94 -5.86 -18.38
C LEU A 160 -13.51 -4.43 -18.70
N LYS A 161 -14.42 -3.58 -19.15
CA LYS A 161 -14.18 -2.14 -19.39
C LYS A 161 -13.66 -1.45 -18.13
N GLN A 162 -14.33 -1.63 -16.98
CA GLN A 162 -13.91 -1.04 -15.71
C GLN A 162 -12.58 -1.61 -15.22
N VAL A 163 -12.33 -2.91 -15.43
CA VAL A 163 -11.06 -3.56 -15.08
C VAL A 163 -9.89 -2.94 -15.84
N ILE A 164 -10.06 -2.61 -17.12
CA ILE A 164 -9.00 -2.08 -17.99
C ILE A 164 -8.89 -0.56 -17.90
N ARG A 165 -10.01 0.14 -18.10
CA ARG A 165 -10.07 1.60 -18.08
C ARG A 165 -9.80 2.17 -16.68
N GLY A 166 -10.10 1.38 -15.63
CA GLY A 166 -10.20 1.87 -14.27
C GLY A 166 -11.55 2.51 -14.00
N THR A 167 -11.65 3.06 -12.81
CA THR A 167 -12.82 3.77 -12.29
C THR A 167 -12.41 5.18 -11.85
N ARG A 168 -13.31 5.92 -11.22
CA ARG A 168 -12.97 7.19 -10.59
C ARG A 168 -11.84 7.06 -9.55
N HIS A 169 -11.74 5.91 -8.86
CA HIS A 169 -10.81 5.70 -7.74
C HIS A 169 -9.68 4.74 -8.08
N THR A 170 -9.78 4.02 -9.17
CA THR A 170 -8.77 3.07 -9.64
C THR A 170 -8.19 3.50 -10.98
N ASN A 171 -6.87 3.69 -11.05
CA ASN A 171 -6.19 4.08 -12.29
C ASN A 171 -6.38 3.05 -13.42
N PRO A 172 -6.36 3.48 -14.68
CA PRO A 172 -6.30 2.58 -15.83
C PRO A 172 -5.18 1.55 -15.70
N LEU A 173 -5.37 0.41 -16.34
CA LEU A 173 -4.34 -0.62 -16.40
C LEU A 173 -3.14 -0.08 -17.21
N ASN A 174 -1.93 -0.17 -16.63
CA ASN A 174 -0.72 0.20 -17.35
C ASN A 174 -0.41 -0.84 -18.44
N MET A 175 -0.70 -0.48 -19.69
CA MET A 175 -0.58 -1.35 -20.86
C MET A 175 0.87 -1.70 -21.20
N ASP A 176 1.84 -0.86 -20.81
CA ASP A 176 3.27 -1.08 -21.08
C ASP A 176 3.96 -1.94 -20.01
N SER A 177 3.26 -2.25 -18.93
CA SER A 177 3.80 -3.14 -17.91
C SER A 177 3.76 -4.60 -18.33
N GLY A 178 4.72 -5.39 -17.84
CA GLY A 178 4.84 -6.82 -18.12
C GLY A 178 3.65 -7.64 -17.65
N LEU A 179 3.41 -8.78 -18.30
CA LEU A 179 2.36 -9.72 -17.89
C LEU A 179 2.71 -10.48 -16.61
N GLY A 180 3.98 -10.54 -16.23
CA GLY A 180 4.43 -11.40 -15.15
C GLY A 180 4.42 -12.88 -15.57
N TRP A 181 4.45 -13.77 -14.59
CA TRP A 181 4.41 -15.21 -14.84
C TRP A 181 3.05 -15.63 -15.46
N PRO A 182 2.97 -16.58 -16.42
CA PRO A 182 4.08 -17.30 -17.06
C PRO A 182 4.71 -16.59 -18.27
N TRP A 183 4.30 -15.36 -18.60
CA TRP A 183 4.74 -14.63 -19.81
C TRP A 183 5.53 -13.35 -19.48
N PRO A 184 6.69 -13.46 -18.79
CA PRO A 184 7.42 -12.29 -18.29
C PRO A 184 7.96 -11.35 -19.38
N HIS A 185 8.06 -11.84 -20.63
CA HIS A 185 8.56 -11.07 -21.77
C HIS A 185 7.46 -10.31 -22.53
N LEU A 186 6.19 -10.61 -22.26
CA LEU A 186 5.06 -9.95 -22.89
C LEU A 186 4.57 -8.77 -22.03
N LYS A 187 4.03 -7.76 -22.70
CA LYS A 187 3.37 -6.62 -22.09
C LYS A 187 1.85 -6.73 -22.22
N LYS A 188 1.08 -5.98 -21.42
CA LYS A 188 -0.38 -6.06 -21.40
C LYS A 188 -1.05 -5.69 -22.72
N HIS A 189 -0.44 -4.80 -23.51
CA HIS A 189 -0.95 -4.49 -24.85
C HIS A 189 -0.92 -5.67 -25.85
N HIS A 190 -0.22 -6.77 -25.52
CA HIS A 190 -0.25 -7.99 -26.36
C HIS A 190 -1.46 -8.89 -26.07
N ILE A 191 -2.19 -8.64 -25.00
CA ILE A 191 -3.34 -9.48 -24.60
C ILE A 191 -4.67 -8.73 -24.64
N ILE A 192 -4.65 -7.42 -24.74
CA ILE A 192 -5.83 -6.56 -24.77
C ILE A 192 -5.88 -5.86 -26.11
N SER A 193 -7.01 -5.98 -26.79
CA SER A 193 -7.32 -5.37 -28.09
C SER A 193 -8.61 -4.56 -28.00
N GLY A 194 -8.95 -3.87 -29.08
CA GLY A 194 -10.10 -3.00 -29.15
C GLY A 194 -9.80 -1.57 -28.71
N THR A 195 -10.84 -0.80 -28.40
CA THR A 195 -10.75 0.55 -27.87
C THR A 195 -10.80 0.54 -26.35
N ILE A 196 -10.52 1.68 -25.72
CA ILE A 196 -10.67 1.82 -24.27
C ILE A 196 -12.13 1.69 -23.83
N GLU A 197 -13.08 1.98 -24.73
CA GLU A 197 -14.53 1.89 -24.50
C GLU A 197 -15.06 0.46 -24.72
N GLU A 198 -14.45 -0.27 -25.65
CA GLU A 198 -14.81 -1.65 -26.00
C GLU A 198 -13.57 -2.54 -26.03
N PRO A 199 -12.96 -2.79 -24.87
CA PRO A 199 -11.79 -3.67 -24.79
C PRO A 199 -12.21 -5.14 -24.84
N TYR A 200 -11.35 -5.96 -25.45
CA TYR A 200 -11.49 -7.43 -25.41
C TYR A 200 -10.13 -8.11 -25.31
N PHE A 201 -10.12 -9.33 -24.83
CA PHE A 201 -8.90 -10.13 -24.81
C PHE A 201 -8.66 -10.78 -26.16
N VAL A 202 -7.38 -10.86 -26.56
CA VAL A 202 -6.98 -11.70 -27.69
C VAL A 202 -7.33 -13.16 -27.38
N GLN A 203 -7.64 -13.95 -28.42
CA GLN A 203 -8.24 -15.28 -28.30
C GLN A 203 -7.49 -16.20 -27.33
N TRP A 204 -6.18 -16.35 -27.49
CA TRP A 204 -5.39 -17.27 -26.65
C TRP A 204 -5.44 -16.89 -25.16
N PHE A 205 -5.48 -15.60 -24.84
CA PHE A 205 -5.56 -15.13 -23.47
C PHE A 205 -6.98 -15.25 -22.91
N ALA A 206 -7.99 -15.02 -23.72
CA ALA A 206 -9.38 -15.27 -23.33
C ALA A 206 -9.62 -16.76 -22.98
N GLU A 207 -9.04 -17.67 -23.78
CA GLU A 207 -9.09 -19.11 -23.51
C GLU A 207 -8.37 -19.48 -22.20
N HIS A 208 -7.22 -18.83 -21.91
CA HIS A 208 -6.54 -19.01 -20.64
C HIS A 208 -7.40 -18.53 -19.46
N MET A 209 -7.98 -17.34 -19.55
CA MET A 209 -8.87 -16.82 -18.49
C MET A 209 -10.09 -17.72 -18.27
N GLN A 210 -10.68 -18.28 -19.34
CA GLN A 210 -11.77 -19.25 -19.22
C GLN A 210 -11.34 -20.54 -18.49
N LYS A 211 -10.11 -21.02 -18.69
CA LYS A 211 -9.57 -22.15 -17.93
C LYS A 211 -9.43 -21.78 -16.45
N GLU A 212 -8.92 -20.59 -16.11
CA GLU A 212 -8.83 -20.13 -14.73
C GLU A 212 -10.21 -20.08 -14.06
N PHE A 213 -11.24 -19.53 -14.72
CA PHE A 213 -12.60 -19.55 -14.19
C PHE A 213 -13.13 -20.96 -13.97
N LYS A 214 -12.95 -21.86 -14.93
CA LYS A 214 -13.37 -23.26 -14.77
C LYS A 214 -12.70 -23.95 -13.57
N ARG A 215 -11.41 -23.64 -13.33
CA ARG A 215 -10.68 -24.15 -12.14
C ARG A 215 -11.33 -23.67 -10.85
N ILE A 216 -11.60 -22.36 -10.75
CA ILE A 216 -12.22 -21.75 -9.57
C ILE A 216 -13.62 -22.36 -9.36
N ASP A 217 -14.41 -22.48 -10.41
CA ASP A 217 -15.78 -23.02 -10.38
C ASP A 217 -15.81 -24.51 -9.96
N MET A 218 -14.71 -25.25 -10.23
CA MET A 218 -14.49 -26.61 -9.73
C MET A 218 -13.91 -26.67 -8.29
N GLY A 219 -13.79 -25.52 -7.61
CA GLY A 219 -13.24 -25.42 -6.24
C GLY A 219 -11.72 -25.47 -6.16
N LYS A 220 -11.01 -25.48 -7.29
CA LYS A 220 -9.53 -25.41 -7.31
C LYS A 220 -9.05 -23.99 -7.03
N PRO A 221 -7.89 -23.80 -6.37
CA PRO A 221 -7.36 -22.48 -6.11
C PRO A 221 -6.89 -21.78 -7.40
N ILE A 222 -7.03 -20.46 -7.45
CA ILE A 222 -6.27 -19.61 -8.35
C ILE A 222 -4.97 -19.22 -7.67
N PHE A 223 -3.92 -18.90 -8.44
CA PHE A 223 -2.63 -18.59 -7.86
C PHE A 223 -2.18 -17.15 -8.16
N ASN A 224 -1.91 -16.43 -7.09
CA ASN A 224 -1.21 -15.16 -7.12
C ASN A 224 0.30 -15.45 -7.19
N ILE A 225 0.88 -15.43 -8.38
CA ILE A 225 2.29 -15.75 -8.60
C ILE A 225 3.05 -14.48 -8.93
N SER A 226 4.12 -14.21 -8.18
CA SER A 226 4.90 -12.99 -8.33
C SER A 226 6.39 -13.29 -8.43
N TYR A 227 7.08 -12.64 -9.36
CA TYR A 227 8.54 -12.58 -9.33
C TYR A 227 9.00 -11.58 -8.29
N LEU A 228 9.96 -11.99 -7.46
CA LEU A 228 10.69 -11.07 -6.60
C LEU A 228 11.77 -10.37 -7.44
N ARG A 229 11.70 -9.03 -7.52
CA ARG A 229 12.61 -8.20 -8.31
C ARG A 229 13.18 -7.08 -7.46
N VAL A 230 14.40 -6.67 -7.77
CA VAL A 230 14.97 -5.43 -7.24
C VAL A 230 14.24 -4.25 -7.87
N LYS A 231 13.82 -3.29 -7.05
CA LYS A 231 13.11 -2.11 -7.51
C LYS A 231 14.08 -1.11 -8.13
N ASP A 232 13.79 -0.73 -9.37
CA ASP A 232 14.54 0.32 -10.06
C ASP A 232 14.09 1.68 -9.52
N GLU A 233 14.83 2.20 -8.54
CA GLU A 233 14.57 3.51 -7.92
C GLU A 233 15.85 4.12 -7.36
N ILE A 234 15.95 5.43 -7.39
CA ILE A 234 17.10 6.16 -6.85
C ILE A 234 17.09 6.09 -5.33
N ILE A 235 18.16 5.56 -4.74
CA ILE A 235 18.33 5.39 -3.29
C ILE A 235 19.70 5.91 -2.84
N LEU A 236 19.90 5.96 -1.51
CA LEU A 236 21.20 6.34 -0.95
C LEU A 236 22.30 5.37 -1.42
N GLN A 237 23.45 5.93 -1.80
CA GLN A 237 24.59 5.16 -2.29
C GLN A 237 25.09 4.13 -1.27
N GLU A 238 25.09 4.46 0.01
CA GLU A 238 25.44 3.53 1.10
C GLU A 238 24.56 2.27 1.09
N LYS A 239 23.27 2.40 0.76
CA LYS A 239 22.36 1.25 0.66
C LYS A 239 22.67 0.39 -0.56
N ILE A 240 23.04 1.03 -1.67
CA ILE A 240 23.51 0.31 -2.86
C ILE A 240 24.76 -0.48 -2.50
N ASP A 241 25.74 0.19 -1.88
CA ASP A 241 27.00 -0.42 -1.49
C ASP A 241 26.83 -1.63 -0.58
N ASP A 242 25.81 -1.60 0.27
CA ASP A 242 25.48 -2.69 1.20
C ASP A 242 24.53 -3.75 0.61
N GLY A 243 24.10 -3.62 -0.66
CA GLY A 243 23.11 -4.52 -1.27
C GLY A 243 21.73 -4.45 -0.63
N LYS A 244 21.35 -3.27 -0.14
CA LYS A 244 20.07 -3.02 0.53
C LYS A 244 19.07 -2.29 -0.38
N GLU A 245 19.14 -2.52 -1.70
CA GLU A 245 18.14 -2.06 -2.64
C GLU A 245 16.77 -2.63 -2.28
N ARG A 246 15.71 -1.85 -2.51
CA ARG A 246 14.35 -2.29 -2.24
C ARG A 246 13.94 -3.36 -3.26
N ILE A 247 13.05 -4.23 -2.83
CA ILE A 247 12.45 -5.25 -3.68
C ILE A 247 10.97 -4.95 -3.91
N PHE A 248 10.43 -5.48 -4.99
CA PHE A 248 8.99 -5.49 -5.24
C PHE A 248 8.55 -6.83 -5.84
N PHE A 249 7.25 -7.08 -5.76
CA PHE A 249 6.63 -8.29 -6.29
C PHE A 249 6.00 -7.96 -7.65
N ALA A 250 6.54 -8.52 -8.73
CA ALA A 250 5.96 -8.42 -10.06
C ALA A 250 4.90 -9.51 -10.23
N GLY A 251 3.64 -9.16 -9.98
CA GLY A 251 2.51 -10.09 -10.01
C GLY A 251 2.12 -10.54 -11.43
N ASN A 252 1.42 -11.66 -11.51
CA ASN A 252 0.87 -12.19 -12.76
C ASN A 252 -0.43 -11.47 -13.15
N THR A 253 -0.57 -11.22 -14.44
CA THR A 253 -1.71 -10.45 -14.98
C THR A 253 -3.05 -11.18 -14.85
N PRO A 254 -3.19 -12.50 -15.04
CA PRO A 254 -4.47 -13.18 -14.80
C PRO A 254 -5.04 -12.91 -13.42
N PHE A 255 -4.24 -13.08 -12.37
CA PHE A 255 -4.67 -12.79 -11.00
C PHE A 255 -4.95 -11.30 -10.77
N LEU A 256 -4.12 -10.41 -11.35
CA LEU A 256 -4.35 -8.95 -11.28
C LEU A 256 -5.72 -8.56 -11.82
N LEU A 257 -6.11 -9.08 -12.99
CA LEU A 257 -7.40 -8.80 -13.62
C LEU A 257 -8.57 -9.29 -12.77
N LEU A 258 -8.48 -10.52 -12.26
CA LEU A 258 -9.51 -11.08 -11.37
C LEU A 258 -9.60 -10.32 -10.04
N CYS A 259 -8.47 -9.90 -9.48
CA CYS A 259 -8.45 -9.09 -8.27
C CYS A 259 -9.11 -7.72 -8.53
N ARG A 260 -8.82 -7.06 -9.67
CA ARG A 260 -9.50 -5.82 -10.06
C ARG A 260 -11.00 -6.03 -10.23
N GLN A 261 -11.42 -7.13 -10.85
CA GLN A 261 -12.82 -7.41 -11.12
C GLN A 261 -13.63 -7.65 -9.84
N TYR A 262 -13.11 -8.44 -8.90
CA TYR A 262 -13.89 -8.91 -7.74
C TYR A 262 -13.62 -8.13 -6.46
N VAL A 263 -12.36 -7.75 -6.21
CA VAL A 263 -11.96 -7.01 -5.02
C VAL A 263 -11.98 -5.50 -5.26
N GLY A 264 -11.75 -5.09 -6.51
CA GLY A 264 -11.74 -3.68 -6.93
C GLY A 264 -12.93 -2.86 -6.43
N PRO A 265 -14.19 -3.33 -6.53
CA PRO A 265 -15.35 -2.58 -6.02
C PRO A 265 -15.26 -2.21 -4.54
N TYR A 266 -14.70 -3.07 -3.69
CA TYR A 266 -14.50 -2.77 -2.26
C TYR A 266 -13.34 -1.79 -2.03
N LEU A 267 -12.29 -1.88 -2.86
CA LEU A 267 -11.18 -0.93 -2.78
C LEU A 267 -11.61 0.46 -3.21
N ASP A 268 -12.48 0.56 -4.20
CA ASP A 268 -13.08 1.82 -4.61
C ASP A 268 -13.93 2.44 -3.50
N LEU A 269 -14.68 1.63 -2.73
CA LEU A 269 -15.38 2.13 -1.53
C LEU A 269 -14.40 2.72 -0.51
N PHE A 270 -13.28 2.05 -0.23
CA PHE A 270 -12.29 2.58 0.70
C PHE A 270 -11.71 3.91 0.24
N MET A 271 -11.54 4.07 -1.07
CA MET A 271 -11.06 5.31 -1.68
C MET A 271 -12.15 6.41 -1.70
N ALA A 272 -13.39 6.04 -2.02
CA ALA A 272 -14.52 6.96 -2.06
C ALA A 272 -14.82 7.59 -0.68
N PHE A 273 -14.66 6.81 0.37
CA PHE A 273 -14.92 7.23 1.75
C PHE A 273 -13.65 7.51 2.57
N ARG A 274 -12.54 7.84 1.90
CA ARG A 274 -11.24 8.11 2.55
C ARG A 274 -11.28 9.28 3.54
N ASP A 275 -12.21 10.21 3.40
CA ASP A 275 -12.45 11.30 4.35
C ASP A 275 -12.89 10.79 5.73
N LYS A 276 -13.71 9.72 5.78
CA LYS A 276 -14.27 9.10 6.98
C LYS A 276 -13.49 7.90 7.50
N LEU A 277 -12.55 7.39 6.68
CA LEU A 277 -11.70 6.23 6.99
C LEU A 277 -10.25 6.67 7.27
N PRO A 278 -9.46 5.86 8.01
CA PRO A 278 -8.07 6.18 8.29
C PRO A 278 -7.18 6.30 7.05
N GLY A 279 -7.38 5.43 6.06
CA GLY A 279 -6.58 5.40 4.82
C GLY A 279 -6.78 6.64 3.95
N LYS A 280 -5.70 7.35 3.64
CA LYS A 280 -5.71 8.61 2.87
C LYS A 280 -5.06 8.46 1.49
N ILE A 281 -5.34 7.34 0.81
CA ILE A 281 -4.81 7.09 -0.53
C ILE A 281 -5.37 8.11 -1.51
N GLY A 282 -4.48 8.69 -2.33
CA GLY A 282 -4.85 9.71 -3.31
C GLY A 282 -5.12 11.09 -2.72
N ILE A 283 -4.74 11.34 -1.46
CA ILE A 283 -4.83 12.68 -0.85
C ILE A 283 -3.98 13.69 -1.63
N ASN A 284 -4.55 14.84 -1.93
CA ASN A 284 -3.80 15.96 -2.47
C ASN A 284 -3.10 16.73 -1.34
N ALA A 285 -1.84 16.38 -1.09
CA ALA A 285 -1.07 16.98 0.00
C ALA A 285 -0.63 18.44 -0.28
N THR A 286 -0.77 18.94 -1.50
CA THR A 286 -0.42 20.32 -1.88
C THR A 286 -1.64 21.25 -1.95
N GLY A 287 -2.84 20.71 -1.77
CA GLY A 287 -4.10 21.46 -1.82
C GLY A 287 -4.81 21.56 -0.48
N MET A 288 -6.00 22.14 -0.51
CA MET A 288 -6.86 22.34 0.67
C MET A 288 -7.23 21.02 1.38
N GLU A 289 -7.35 19.93 0.64
CA GLU A 289 -7.70 18.61 1.18
C GLU A 289 -6.78 18.18 2.33
N PHE A 290 -5.48 18.50 2.24
CA PHE A 290 -4.52 18.17 3.30
C PHE A 290 -4.82 18.94 4.59
N SER A 291 -5.11 20.23 4.46
CA SER A 291 -5.52 21.08 5.59
C SER A 291 -6.81 20.58 6.24
N GLU A 292 -7.82 20.26 5.42
CA GLU A 292 -9.12 19.76 5.88
C GLU A 292 -8.99 18.45 6.64
N VAL A 293 -8.19 17.51 6.14
CA VAL A 293 -7.96 16.23 6.82
C VAL A 293 -7.33 16.42 8.19
N LEU A 294 -6.27 17.25 8.29
CA LEU A 294 -5.61 17.53 9.58
C LEU A 294 -6.54 18.26 10.56
N LEU A 295 -7.28 19.24 10.08
CA LEU A 295 -8.27 19.96 10.89
C LEU A 295 -9.39 19.03 11.38
N ASN A 296 -9.93 18.19 10.50
CA ASN A 296 -10.97 17.23 10.86
C ASN A 296 -10.47 16.22 11.90
N MET A 297 -9.23 15.76 11.79
CA MET A 297 -8.59 14.90 12.79
C MET A 297 -8.51 15.59 14.16
N TYR A 298 -8.12 16.86 14.19
CA TYR A 298 -8.03 17.64 15.42
C TYR A 298 -9.41 17.89 16.04
N HIS A 299 -10.36 18.42 15.26
CA HIS A 299 -11.71 18.75 15.75
C HIS A 299 -12.55 17.53 16.14
N ALA A 300 -12.26 16.36 15.57
CA ALA A 300 -12.89 15.11 16.03
C ALA A 300 -12.55 14.80 17.50
N MET A 301 -11.38 15.24 17.98
CA MET A 301 -10.87 14.98 19.33
C MET A 301 -11.03 16.18 20.27
N GLU A 302 -10.88 17.39 19.74
CA GLU A 302 -10.86 18.66 20.47
C GLU A 302 -11.98 19.57 19.93
N ARG A 303 -13.17 19.40 20.45
CA ARG A 303 -14.33 20.23 20.09
C ARG A 303 -14.15 21.65 20.64
N ASP A 304 -14.71 22.61 19.95
CA ASP A 304 -14.74 24.04 20.34
C ASP A 304 -13.36 24.72 20.45
N LYS A 305 -12.32 24.15 19.84
CA LYS A 305 -10.98 24.73 19.77
C LYS A 305 -10.80 25.56 18.48
N THR A 306 -9.94 26.56 18.55
CA THR A 306 -9.65 27.47 17.43
C THR A 306 -8.58 26.90 16.48
N PHE A 307 -8.42 27.54 15.32
CA PHE A 307 -7.31 27.23 14.42
C PHE A 307 -5.94 27.49 15.06
N GLN A 308 -5.82 28.49 15.93
CA GLN A 308 -4.59 28.75 16.69
C GLN A 308 -4.30 27.61 17.67
N ASP A 309 -5.31 27.10 18.39
CA ASP A 309 -5.15 25.95 19.28
C ASP A 309 -4.66 24.71 18.50
N PHE A 310 -5.17 24.50 17.29
CA PHE A 310 -4.73 23.43 16.40
C PHE A 310 -3.25 23.54 16.04
N LEU A 311 -2.75 24.74 15.68
CA LEU A 311 -1.36 24.97 15.35
C LEU A 311 -0.41 24.78 16.55
N GLU A 312 -0.89 25.13 17.75
CA GLU A 312 -0.09 25.07 18.98
C GLU A 312 -0.16 23.72 19.70
N SER A 313 -1.14 22.87 19.32
CA SER A 313 -1.34 21.59 19.98
C SER A 313 -0.16 20.64 19.75
N GLU A 314 0.39 20.12 20.86
CA GLU A 314 1.45 19.11 20.87
C GLU A 314 0.91 17.68 21.00
N GLY A 315 -0.23 17.38 20.38
CA GLY A 315 -0.85 16.05 20.42
C GLY A 315 -0.55 15.17 19.21
N TRP A 316 0.27 15.63 18.28
CA TRP A 316 0.55 14.94 17.03
C TRP A 316 1.74 13.98 17.14
N MET A 317 1.63 12.84 16.49
CA MET A 317 2.69 11.84 16.37
C MET A 317 2.75 11.36 14.93
N ASP A 318 3.96 11.17 14.43
CA ASP A 318 4.23 10.54 13.14
C ASP A 318 5.10 9.29 13.31
N GLY A 319 4.99 8.35 12.42
CA GLY A 319 5.76 7.11 12.47
C GLY A 319 5.82 6.40 11.13
N ASP A 320 6.75 5.46 11.07
CA ASP A 320 7.01 4.58 9.92
C ASP A 320 7.39 3.19 10.45
N PHE A 321 6.78 2.13 9.91
CA PHE A 321 7.12 0.77 10.31
C PHE A 321 8.34 0.24 9.55
N SER A 322 9.31 -0.24 10.29
CA SER A 322 10.48 -0.88 9.67
C SER A 322 10.12 -2.22 9.06
N LYS A 323 10.42 -2.40 7.76
CA LYS A 323 10.21 -3.65 7.02
C LYS A 323 8.74 -4.11 7.01
N TYR A 324 7.80 -3.17 6.97
CA TYR A 324 6.37 -3.40 7.02
C TYR A 324 5.92 -4.47 6.03
N ASP A 325 6.28 -4.34 4.76
CA ASP A 325 5.94 -5.25 3.66
C ASP A 325 6.42 -6.70 3.87
N LYS A 326 7.47 -6.91 4.63
CA LYS A 326 8.09 -8.22 4.84
C LYS A 326 7.64 -8.92 6.12
N LYS A 327 7.32 -8.13 7.14
CA LYS A 327 6.95 -8.63 8.47
C LYS A 327 5.44 -8.85 8.64
N LEU A 328 4.61 -8.29 7.76
CA LEU A 328 3.19 -8.14 7.99
C LEU A 328 2.42 -9.46 7.83
N MET A 329 2.26 -10.21 8.90
CA MET A 329 1.25 -11.26 8.99
C MET A 329 -0.18 -10.68 9.08
N ILE A 330 -0.30 -9.39 9.36
CA ILE A 330 -1.55 -8.68 9.64
C ILE A 330 -2.36 -8.46 8.36
N PHE A 331 -1.73 -8.49 7.19
CA PHE A 331 -2.40 -8.32 5.89
C PHE A 331 -3.60 -9.27 5.69
N ARG A 332 -3.51 -10.52 6.18
CA ARG A 332 -4.62 -11.47 6.17
C ARG A 332 -5.87 -10.97 6.91
N PHE A 333 -5.69 -10.14 7.93
CA PHE A 333 -6.81 -9.56 8.67
C PHE A 333 -7.44 -8.39 7.93
N ALA A 334 -6.66 -7.63 7.14
CA ALA A 334 -7.22 -6.65 6.22
C ALA A 334 -8.05 -7.33 5.12
N VAL A 335 -7.56 -8.44 4.56
CA VAL A 335 -8.33 -9.27 3.62
C VAL A 335 -9.59 -9.83 4.28
N HIS A 336 -9.53 -10.18 5.57
CA HIS A 336 -10.70 -10.63 6.32
C HIS A 336 -11.75 -9.52 6.50
N VAL A 337 -11.35 -8.26 6.66
CA VAL A 337 -12.28 -7.11 6.66
C VAL A 337 -13.06 -7.06 5.34
N VAL A 338 -12.39 -7.22 4.20
CA VAL A 338 -13.06 -7.31 2.89
C VAL A 338 -14.00 -8.50 2.85
N TRP A 339 -13.57 -9.68 3.34
CA TRP A 339 -14.43 -10.86 3.37
C TRP A 339 -15.71 -10.65 4.21
N MET A 340 -15.61 -9.98 5.36
CA MET A 340 -16.78 -9.62 6.16
C MET A 340 -17.73 -8.67 5.41
N LEU A 341 -17.21 -7.73 4.62
CA LEU A 341 -18.04 -6.87 3.75
C LEU A 341 -18.72 -7.67 2.65
N VAL A 342 -18.02 -8.61 2.01
CA VAL A 342 -18.60 -9.54 1.01
C VAL A 342 -19.80 -10.26 1.59
N GLN A 343 -19.69 -10.76 2.83
CA GLN A 343 -20.79 -11.44 3.55
C GLN A 343 -21.97 -10.53 3.92
N LYS A 344 -21.83 -9.20 3.77
CA LYS A 344 -22.90 -8.22 3.97
C LYS A 344 -23.40 -7.61 2.65
N THR A 345 -22.81 -7.98 1.53
CA THR A 345 -23.16 -7.45 0.20
C THR A 345 -24.34 -8.22 -0.38
N PRO A 346 -25.49 -7.58 -0.67
CA PRO A 346 -26.70 -8.26 -1.16
C PRO A 346 -26.46 -9.11 -2.41
N TYR A 347 -25.63 -8.64 -3.34
CA TYR A 347 -25.27 -9.38 -4.56
C TYR A 347 -24.72 -10.78 -4.24
N TYR A 348 -23.80 -10.92 -3.28
CA TYR A 348 -23.20 -12.21 -2.91
C TYR A 348 -24.04 -13.01 -1.92
N MET A 349 -25.06 -12.40 -1.31
CA MET A 349 -26.02 -13.11 -0.46
C MET A 349 -27.14 -13.78 -1.28
N ASP A 350 -27.32 -13.38 -2.53
CA ASP A 350 -28.27 -14.01 -3.45
C ASP A 350 -27.79 -15.42 -3.82
N SER A 351 -28.64 -16.41 -3.62
CA SER A 351 -28.36 -17.81 -3.95
C SER A 351 -28.06 -18.05 -5.45
N ASN A 352 -28.53 -17.16 -6.33
CA ASN A 352 -28.23 -17.21 -7.75
C ASN A 352 -26.78 -16.86 -8.07
N ASN A 353 -26.08 -16.16 -7.18
CA ASN A 353 -24.70 -15.69 -7.34
C ASN A 353 -23.68 -16.53 -6.55
N THR A 354 -24.02 -17.77 -6.19
CA THR A 354 -23.12 -18.66 -5.42
C THR A 354 -21.78 -18.91 -6.13
N ILE A 355 -21.77 -18.97 -7.45
CA ILE A 355 -20.54 -19.12 -8.25
C ILE A 355 -19.66 -17.90 -8.04
N GLU A 356 -20.22 -16.71 -8.13
CA GLU A 356 -19.49 -15.44 -7.94
C GLU A 356 -18.95 -15.28 -6.51
N LEU A 357 -19.72 -15.75 -5.52
CA LEU A 357 -19.24 -15.80 -4.13
C LEU A 357 -18.04 -16.75 -3.97
N ASN A 358 -18.05 -17.90 -4.64
CA ASN A 358 -16.92 -18.83 -4.62
C ASN A 358 -15.69 -18.25 -5.32
N ARG A 359 -15.88 -17.51 -6.42
CA ARG A 359 -14.80 -16.84 -7.14
C ARG A 359 -14.13 -15.80 -6.27
N ILE A 360 -14.86 -14.85 -5.68
CA ILE A 360 -14.26 -13.85 -4.79
C ILE A 360 -13.59 -14.49 -3.58
N LYS A 361 -14.19 -15.55 -2.99
CA LYS A 361 -13.57 -16.29 -1.88
C LYS A 361 -12.22 -16.90 -2.28
N SER A 362 -12.13 -17.49 -3.47
CA SER A 362 -10.88 -18.06 -4.01
C SER A 362 -9.81 -16.97 -4.22
N ILE A 363 -10.20 -15.81 -4.77
CA ILE A 363 -9.30 -14.68 -4.98
C ILE A 363 -8.78 -14.14 -3.63
N LEU A 364 -9.65 -13.93 -2.65
CA LEU A 364 -9.27 -13.49 -1.30
C LEU A 364 -8.37 -14.50 -0.58
N ARG A 365 -8.54 -15.81 -0.82
CA ARG A 365 -7.63 -16.85 -0.33
C ARG A 365 -6.22 -16.65 -0.91
N SER A 366 -6.13 -16.41 -2.22
CA SER A 366 -4.86 -16.23 -2.92
C SER A 366 -4.18 -14.87 -2.67
N LEU A 367 -4.86 -13.93 -2.05
CA LEU A 367 -4.25 -12.75 -1.46
C LEU A 367 -3.55 -13.06 -0.12
N GLN A 368 -4.02 -14.06 0.62
CA GLN A 368 -3.43 -14.47 1.90
C GLN A 368 -2.32 -15.52 1.74
N GLN A 369 -2.46 -16.39 0.73
CA GLN A 369 -1.46 -17.39 0.36
C GLN A 369 -1.05 -17.15 -1.08
N TYR A 370 0.19 -16.78 -1.31
CA TYR A 370 0.66 -16.41 -2.64
C TYR A 370 2.01 -17.07 -2.95
N VAL A 371 2.31 -17.18 -4.23
CA VAL A 371 3.52 -17.82 -4.72
C VAL A 371 4.55 -16.76 -5.09
N ILE A 372 5.79 -16.93 -4.65
CA ILE A 372 6.90 -16.11 -5.08
C ILE A 372 7.94 -16.92 -5.85
N ILE A 373 8.52 -16.29 -6.84
CA ILE A 373 9.65 -16.80 -7.61
C ILE A 373 10.85 -15.90 -7.33
N ILE A 374 11.89 -16.47 -6.72
CA ILE A 374 13.12 -15.78 -6.34
C ILE A 374 14.27 -16.35 -7.17
N GLY A 375 14.74 -15.62 -8.19
CA GLY A 375 15.59 -16.22 -9.19
C GLY A 375 14.83 -17.34 -9.90
N ASN A 376 15.22 -18.59 -9.65
CA ASN A 376 14.53 -19.79 -10.16
C ASN A 376 13.71 -20.53 -9.11
N ASP A 377 13.85 -20.19 -7.83
CA ASP A 377 13.25 -20.94 -6.73
C ASP A 377 11.85 -20.45 -6.44
N VAL A 378 10.93 -21.38 -6.23
CA VAL A 378 9.50 -21.16 -6.05
C VAL A 378 9.10 -21.48 -4.61
N PHE A 379 8.43 -20.54 -3.94
CA PHE A 379 7.93 -20.68 -2.58
C PHE A 379 6.45 -20.34 -2.49
N LEU A 380 5.72 -21.08 -1.69
CA LEU A 380 4.39 -20.70 -1.21
C LEU A 380 4.52 -19.88 0.07
N MET A 381 3.97 -18.68 0.08
CA MET A 381 4.06 -17.71 1.17
C MET A 381 2.72 -17.52 1.86
N CYS A 382 2.76 -17.38 3.18
CA CYS A 382 1.60 -17.02 4.01
C CYS A 382 1.85 -15.79 4.90
N LYS A 383 2.95 -15.06 4.64
CA LYS A 383 3.35 -13.85 5.38
C LYS A 383 3.88 -12.80 4.41
N GLY A 384 3.91 -11.54 4.85
CA GLY A 384 4.29 -10.40 4.02
C GLY A 384 3.15 -9.94 3.11
N ILE A 385 3.45 -8.98 2.26
CA ILE A 385 2.51 -8.37 1.32
C ILE A 385 3.06 -8.46 -0.09
N PRO A 386 2.31 -9.04 -1.02
CA PRO A 386 2.70 -9.02 -2.43
C PRO A 386 2.48 -7.60 -3.00
N SER A 387 3.47 -6.71 -2.87
CA SER A 387 3.35 -5.28 -3.17
C SER A 387 2.96 -4.94 -4.62
N GLY A 388 3.03 -5.89 -5.55
CA GLY A 388 2.62 -5.70 -6.95
C GLY A 388 1.19 -6.11 -7.27
N VAL A 389 0.40 -6.50 -6.26
CA VAL A 389 -1.00 -6.90 -6.45
C VAL A 389 -1.93 -5.70 -6.35
N HIS A 390 -3.03 -5.73 -7.11
CA HIS A 390 -4.06 -4.69 -7.01
C HIS A 390 -4.63 -4.61 -5.59
N GLY A 391 -4.75 -3.39 -5.08
CA GLY A 391 -5.30 -3.14 -3.74
C GLY A 391 -4.29 -3.22 -2.60
N THR A 392 -3.01 -3.44 -2.88
CA THR A 392 -1.97 -3.45 -1.83
C THR A 392 -2.02 -2.20 -0.95
N ALA A 393 -2.11 -1.00 -1.53
CA ALA A 393 -2.13 0.24 -0.76
C ALA A 393 -3.40 0.40 0.11
N PRO A 394 -4.64 0.25 -0.40
CA PRO A 394 -5.83 0.29 0.45
C PRO A 394 -5.84 -0.78 1.55
N LEU A 395 -5.46 -2.01 1.22
CA LEU A 395 -5.41 -3.09 2.21
C LEU A 395 -4.31 -2.88 3.25
N ASN A 396 -3.20 -2.25 2.87
CA ASN A 396 -2.17 -1.84 3.83
C ASN A 396 -2.68 -0.78 4.80
N CYS A 397 -3.48 0.17 4.32
CA CYS A 397 -4.11 1.16 5.20
C CYS A 397 -5.07 0.50 6.20
N VAL A 398 -5.83 -0.51 5.77
CA VAL A 398 -6.69 -1.28 6.68
C VAL A 398 -5.85 -2.09 7.67
N ALA A 399 -4.77 -2.73 7.23
CA ALA A 399 -3.87 -3.48 8.09
C ALA A 399 -3.21 -2.58 9.14
N GLU A 400 -2.78 -1.38 8.74
CA GLU A 400 -2.22 -0.38 9.62
C GLU A 400 -3.23 0.11 10.67
N ALA A 401 -4.45 0.39 10.26
CA ALA A 401 -5.51 0.75 11.20
C ALA A 401 -5.79 -0.37 12.22
N ILE A 402 -5.67 -1.64 11.82
CA ILE A 402 -5.77 -2.79 12.73
C ILE A 402 -4.63 -2.77 13.77
N ILE A 403 -3.39 -2.45 13.35
CA ILE A 403 -2.25 -2.31 14.26
C ILE A 403 -2.50 -1.18 15.27
N GLU A 404 -2.99 -0.04 14.80
CA GLU A 404 -3.26 1.11 15.67
C GLU A 404 -4.41 0.86 16.66
N ILE A 405 -5.43 0.11 16.26
CA ILE A 405 -6.46 -0.38 17.19
C ILE A 405 -5.82 -1.26 18.27
N LEU A 406 -4.94 -2.18 17.90
CA LEU A 406 -4.21 -3.01 18.86
C LEU A 406 -3.32 -2.19 19.78
N GLN A 407 -2.60 -1.19 19.25
CA GLN A 407 -1.75 -0.31 20.04
C GLN A 407 -2.56 0.44 21.09
N PHE A 408 -3.71 0.98 20.72
CA PHE A 408 -4.59 1.67 21.66
C PHE A 408 -4.98 0.76 22.85
N TYR A 409 -5.43 -0.47 22.58
CA TYR A 409 -5.79 -1.41 23.65
C TYR A 409 -4.59 -1.90 24.44
N PHE A 410 -3.43 -2.04 23.78
CA PHE A 410 -2.19 -2.42 24.46
C PHE A 410 -1.77 -1.36 25.49
N VAL A 411 -1.76 -0.08 25.10
CA VAL A 411 -1.37 1.00 26.03
C VAL A 411 -2.39 1.19 27.15
N LEU A 412 -3.68 0.99 26.90
CA LEU A 412 -4.71 0.96 27.95
C LEU A 412 -4.47 -0.18 28.94
N HIS A 413 -4.14 -1.37 28.46
CA HIS A 413 -3.84 -2.53 29.31
C HIS A 413 -2.59 -2.27 30.15
N LEU A 414 -1.51 -1.79 29.51
CA LEU A 414 -0.25 -1.45 30.19
C LEU A 414 -0.47 -0.41 31.29
N GLN A 415 -1.25 0.63 31.04
CA GLN A 415 -1.60 1.64 32.04
C GLN A 415 -2.36 1.05 33.22
N ARG A 416 -3.30 0.13 32.96
CA ARG A 416 -4.17 -0.43 33.99
C ARG A 416 -3.48 -1.45 34.88
N TYR A 417 -2.60 -2.30 34.30
CA TYR A 417 -2.03 -3.44 34.98
C TYR A 417 -0.52 -3.32 35.19
N ASN A 418 0.11 -2.28 34.67
CA ASN A 418 1.55 -2.03 34.68
C ASN A 418 2.40 -3.21 34.15
N GLU A 419 1.81 -4.03 33.30
CA GLU A 419 2.47 -5.14 32.60
C GLU A 419 1.91 -5.26 31.19
N PRO A 420 2.73 -5.71 30.21
CA PRO A 420 2.24 -5.99 28.87
C PRO A 420 1.20 -7.12 28.88
N PRO A 421 0.16 -7.06 28.03
CA PRO A 421 -0.78 -8.15 27.91
C PRO A 421 -0.09 -9.41 27.41
N ARG A 422 -0.42 -10.57 27.95
CA ARG A 422 -0.02 -11.85 27.37
C ARG A 422 -0.87 -12.12 26.13
N PHE A 423 -0.28 -12.65 25.06
CA PHE A 423 -1.00 -12.93 23.82
C PHE A 423 -2.29 -13.75 23.99
N GLY A 424 -2.35 -14.64 24.98
CA GLY A 424 -3.55 -15.43 25.30
C GLY A 424 -4.56 -14.76 26.23
N SER A 425 -4.22 -13.61 26.82
CA SER A 425 -5.04 -12.90 27.82
C SER A 425 -5.28 -11.43 27.44
N PHE A 426 -5.28 -11.12 26.15
CA PHE A 426 -5.59 -9.79 25.65
C PHE A 426 -7.08 -9.48 25.94
N VAL A 427 -7.36 -9.16 27.19
CA VAL A 427 -8.69 -8.74 27.60
C VAL A 427 -8.78 -7.25 27.25
N TYR A 428 -9.59 -6.92 26.28
CA TYR A 428 -10.02 -5.54 26.02
C TYR A 428 -10.82 -5.07 27.24
N ALA A 429 -10.11 -4.58 28.25
CA ALA A 429 -10.62 -4.37 29.59
C ALA A 429 -11.87 -3.44 29.63
N GLY A 430 -13.05 -4.02 29.43
CA GLY A 430 -14.34 -3.40 29.77
C GLY A 430 -14.73 -2.12 29.03
N THR A 431 -13.93 -1.65 28.10
CA THR A 431 -14.25 -0.54 27.20
C THR A 431 -15.05 -1.06 26.02
N LYS A 432 -16.16 -0.41 25.70
CA LYS A 432 -16.91 -0.71 24.48
C LYS A 432 -15.94 -0.63 23.29
N MET A 433 -15.76 -1.72 22.57
CA MET A 433 -14.77 -1.93 21.49
C MET A 433 -14.79 -0.85 20.39
N TYR A 434 -15.86 -0.07 20.30
CA TYR A 434 -16.16 0.88 19.23
C TYR A 434 -15.53 2.27 19.39
N LYS A 435 -14.78 2.52 20.47
CA LYS A 435 -14.39 3.88 20.82
C LYS A 435 -12.99 4.31 20.38
N VAL A 436 -12.19 3.46 19.77
CA VAL A 436 -10.81 3.85 19.41
C VAL A 436 -10.80 5.10 18.54
N PHE A 437 -11.63 5.15 17.51
CA PHE A 437 -11.73 6.29 16.59
C PHE A 437 -12.48 7.50 17.17
N GLU A 438 -13.07 7.36 18.38
CA GLU A 438 -13.61 8.47 19.17
C GLU A 438 -12.59 8.98 20.22
N GLU A 439 -11.53 8.23 20.47
CA GLU A 439 -10.52 8.52 21.48
C GLU A 439 -9.19 9.01 20.88
N ILE A 440 -8.86 8.60 19.68
CA ILE A 440 -7.72 9.08 18.90
C ILE A 440 -8.10 9.27 17.44
N SER A 441 -7.47 10.22 16.77
CA SER A 441 -7.60 10.36 15.31
C SER A 441 -6.38 9.79 14.61
N LEU A 442 -6.62 9.12 13.49
CA LEU A 442 -5.63 8.39 12.71
C LEU A 442 -5.77 8.70 11.23
N MET A 443 -4.66 8.97 10.56
CA MET A 443 -4.53 8.86 9.12
C MET A 443 -3.30 8.05 8.77
N ASN A 444 -3.38 7.28 7.67
CA ASN A 444 -2.27 6.48 7.18
C ASN A 444 -2.23 6.40 5.65
N TYR A 445 -1.06 6.05 5.14
CA TYR A 445 -0.84 5.67 3.76
C TYR A 445 0.17 4.50 3.73
N GLY A 446 -0.35 3.27 3.81
CA GLY A 446 0.50 2.08 3.98
C GLY A 446 1.16 2.09 5.36
N ASP A 447 2.48 2.21 5.38
CA ASP A 447 3.33 2.24 6.57
C ASP A 447 3.56 3.64 7.17
N ASP A 448 3.28 4.70 6.39
CA ASP A 448 3.31 6.07 6.89
C ASP A 448 2.06 6.34 7.75
N ILE A 449 2.26 6.74 9.00
CA ILE A 449 1.19 7.05 9.97
C ILE A 449 1.31 8.46 10.52
N VAL A 450 0.17 9.09 10.71
CA VAL A 450 0.01 10.27 11.56
C VAL A 450 -1.20 10.07 12.45
N LYS A 451 -1.04 10.37 13.73
CA LYS A 451 -2.14 10.32 14.69
C LYS A 451 -2.18 11.58 15.55
N TYR A 452 -3.38 11.94 15.95
CA TYR A 452 -3.60 12.94 16.99
C TYR A 452 -4.12 12.25 18.24
N VAL A 453 -3.39 12.46 19.36
CA VAL A 453 -3.72 11.93 20.70
C VAL A 453 -4.10 13.10 21.58
N PRO A 454 -5.37 13.20 22.04
CA PRO A 454 -5.80 14.27 22.92
C PRO A 454 -5.10 14.18 24.27
N GLU A 455 -5.04 15.31 24.99
CA GLU A 455 -4.28 15.45 26.23
C GLU A 455 -4.62 14.35 27.26
N ARG A 456 -5.90 13.98 27.36
CA ARG A 456 -6.38 12.92 28.28
C ARG A 456 -5.73 11.55 28.09
N HIS A 457 -5.12 11.30 26.92
CA HIS A 457 -4.47 10.03 26.56
C HIS A 457 -2.96 10.11 26.40
N ARG A 458 -2.34 11.30 26.40
CA ARG A 458 -0.91 11.47 26.14
C ARG A 458 -0.01 10.73 27.13
N LEU A 459 -0.41 10.64 28.40
CA LEU A 459 0.36 9.90 29.39
C LEU A 459 0.45 8.40 29.08
N MET A 460 -0.57 7.83 28.42
CA MET A 460 -0.57 6.42 27.99
C MET A 460 0.31 6.20 26.76
N TYR A 461 0.26 7.13 25.80
CA TYR A 461 0.98 7.07 24.54
C TYR A 461 2.40 7.64 24.63
N ASN A 462 3.11 7.30 25.69
CA ASN A 462 4.50 7.72 25.84
C ASN A 462 5.45 6.84 25.01
N PRO A 463 6.69 7.30 24.75
CA PRO A 463 7.67 6.54 23.94
C PRO A 463 7.94 5.12 24.46
N ASP A 464 7.93 4.91 25.79
CA ASP A 464 8.19 3.60 26.37
C ASP A 464 7.04 2.62 26.11
N ALA A 465 5.79 3.08 26.19
CA ALA A 465 4.61 2.27 25.85
C ALA A 465 4.59 1.89 24.36
N ILE A 466 4.99 2.81 23.46
CA ILE A 466 5.11 2.52 22.03
C ILE A 466 6.23 1.51 21.76
N ARG A 467 7.38 1.65 22.45
CA ARG A 467 8.48 0.69 22.35
C ARG A 467 8.05 -0.70 22.85
N ALA A 468 7.37 -0.77 24.00
CA ALA A 468 6.83 -2.02 24.52
C ALA A 468 5.84 -2.68 23.56
N PHE A 469 5.03 -1.88 22.86
CA PHE A 469 4.13 -2.38 21.82
C PHE A 469 4.89 -2.89 20.59
N SER A 470 5.91 -2.17 20.13
CA SER A 470 6.81 -2.61 19.04
C SER A 470 7.43 -3.97 19.33
N ASP A 471 7.92 -4.15 20.57
CA ASP A 471 8.48 -5.43 21.03
C ASP A 471 7.43 -6.54 21.09
N PHE A 472 6.19 -6.19 21.47
CA PHE A 472 5.08 -7.11 21.56
C PHE A 472 4.67 -7.65 20.17
N ILE A 473 4.53 -6.78 19.15
CA ILE A 473 4.17 -7.18 17.79
C ILE A 473 5.38 -7.62 16.94
N LYS A 474 6.59 -7.50 17.47
CA LYS A 474 7.86 -7.78 16.75
C LYS A 474 8.05 -6.92 15.49
N MET A 475 7.56 -5.70 15.52
CA MET A 475 7.69 -4.73 14.44
C MET A 475 8.17 -3.39 14.99
N ASP A 476 9.32 -2.91 14.50
CA ASP A 476 9.88 -1.65 14.97
C ASP A 476 9.09 -0.46 14.38
N ILE A 477 8.62 0.42 15.25
CA ILE A 477 8.04 1.70 14.89
C ILE A 477 9.11 2.76 15.06
N THR A 478 9.42 3.48 13.99
CA THR A 478 10.46 4.50 13.96
C THR A 478 9.86 5.87 13.64
N PRO A 479 10.48 6.99 14.06
CA PRO A 479 10.05 8.31 13.63
C PRO A 479 10.08 8.43 12.09
N ALA A 480 9.10 9.16 11.52
CA ALA A 480 9.07 9.43 10.08
C ALA A 480 10.32 10.18 9.62
N ARG A 481 10.86 11.08 10.43
CA ARG A 481 12.15 11.75 10.21
C ARG A 481 13.30 10.88 10.69
N LYS A 482 14.14 10.41 9.79
CA LYS A 482 15.22 9.44 10.09
C LYS A 482 16.34 9.95 11.02
N HIS A 483 16.45 11.27 11.24
CA HIS A 483 17.41 11.83 12.20
C HIS A 483 16.88 11.87 13.65
N GLU A 484 15.59 11.69 13.85
CA GLU A 484 14.99 11.57 15.17
C GLU A 484 15.24 10.18 15.73
N LYS A 485 15.47 10.08 17.03
CA LYS A 485 15.80 8.81 17.70
C LYS A 485 14.57 8.10 18.26
N GLU A 486 13.54 8.87 18.61
CA GLU A 486 12.35 8.38 19.30
C GLU A 486 11.09 9.05 18.76
N ILE A 487 9.99 8.30 18.77
CA ILE A 487 8.67 8.86 18.50
C ILE A 487 8.27 9.72 19.71
N LYS A 488 7.83 10.94 19.44
CA LYS A 488 7.43 11.91 20.46
C LYS A 488 6.22 12.70 19.98
N PHE A 489 5.57 13.35 20.92
CA PHE A 489 4.55 14.35 20.61
C PHE A 489 5.16 15.58 19.96
N LYS A 490 4.45 16.13 18.99
CA LYS A 490 4.88 17.26 18.15
C LYS A 490 3.70 18.20 17.89
N LYS A 491 4.02 19.39 17.37
CA LYS A 491 3.03 20.25 16.72
C LYS A 491 2.73 19.72 15.31
N VAL A 492 1.60 20.10 14.76
CA VAL A 492 1.20 19.71 13.41
C VAL A 492 2.24 20.10 12.35
N THR A 493 2.92 21.23 12.53
CA THR A 493 3.98 21.73 11.63
C THR A 493 5.30 20.94 11.72
N ASP A 494 5.45 20.06 12.71
CA ASP A 494 6.67 19.28 12.94
C ASP A 494 6.53 17.82 12.53
N ILE A 495 5.33 17.35 12.20
CA ILE A 495 5.14 15.98 11.70
C ILE A 495 5.62 15.85 10.25
N MET A 496 5.83 14.61 9.83
CA MET A 496 6.09 14.26 8.44
C MET A 496 5.11 13.19 7.97
N PHE A 497 4.52 13.38 6.79
CA PHE A 497 3.66 12.42 6.13
C PHE A 497 3.96 12.39 4.63
N LEU A 498 4.25 11.22 4.07
CA LEU A 498 4.63 11.05 2.65
C LEU A 498 5.82 11.94 2.23
N LYS A 499 6.81 12.11 3.11
CA LYS A 499 7.96 13.02 2.97
C LYS A 499 7.59 14.50 2.83
N ARG A 500 6.40 14.85 3.30
CA ARG A 500 5.88 16.22 3.32
C ARG A 500 5.72 16.70 4.75
N VAL A 501 6.08 17.95 4.97
CA VAL A 501 5.94 18.63 6.26
C VAL A 501 4.78 19.60 6.16
N PRO A 502 3.75 19.50 7.01
CA PRO A 502 2.66 20.47 7.07
C PRO A 502 3.22 21.87 7.32
N THR A 503 2.97 22.78 6.43
CA THR A 503 3.47 24.15 6.49
C THR A 503 2.29 25.11 6.38
N LEU A 504 2.17 26.02 7.38
CA LEU A 504 1.17 27.09 7.34
C LEU A 504 1.52 28.08 6.24
N TYR A 505 0.54 28.38 5.39
CA TYR A 505 0.64 29.44 4.41
C TYR A 505 -0.25 30.62 4.82
N PRO A 506 0.35 31.68 5.43
CA PRO A 506 -0.43 32.74 6.06
C PRO A 506 -1.32 33.52 5.07
N GLY A 507 -0.86 33.70 3.82
CA GLY A 507 -1.62 34.41 2.79
C GLY A 507 -2.92 33.74 2.38
N LEU A 508 -3.01 32.40 2.58
CA LEU A 508 -4.20 31.60 2.25
C LEU A 508 -4.91 31.04 3.49
N GLY A 509 -4.30 31.14 4.67
CA GLY A 509 -4.86 30.60 5.92
C GLY A 509 -5.01 29.08 5.95
N ILE A 510 -4.20 28.35 5.16
CA ILE A 510 -4.26 26.90 5.02
C ILE A 510 -2.92 26.23 5.35
N ILE A 511 -2.97 24.93 5.60
CA ILE A 511 -1.79 24.08 5.74
C ILE A 511 -1.61 23.26 4.46
N VAL A 512 -0.41 23.29 3.91
CA VAL A 512 0.00 22.50 2.75
C VAL A 512 1.15 21.57 3.10
N GLY A 513 1.24 20.45 2.43
CA GLY A 513 2.32 19.47 2.61
C GLY A 513 3.54 19.84 1.76
N LYS A 514 4.49 20.57 2.34
CA LYS A 514 5.74 20.95 1.69
C LYS A 514 6.67 19.74 1.54
N LEU A 515 7.06 19.39 0.31
CA LEU A 515 7.97 18.29 0.02
C LEU A 515 9.41 18.64 0.46
N GLU A 516 10.19 17.67 0.94
CA GLU A 516 11.59 17.88 1.29
C GLU A 516 12.42 18.35 0.08
N LEU A 517 13.30 19.32 0.29
CA LEU A 517 14.17 19.90 -0.75
C LEU A 517 15.03 18.84 -1.44
N SER A 518 15.54 17.87 -0.67
CA SER A 518 16.33 16.75 -1.19
C SER A 518 15.54 15.87 -2.17
N SER A 519 14.23 15.75 -1.98
CA SER A 519 13.35 15.01 -2.88
C SER A 519 13.13 15.76 -4.19
N ILE A 520 12.97 17.11 -4.13
CA ILE A 520 12.85 17.96 -5.32
C ILE A 520 14.15 17.90 -6.14
N ALA A 521 15.29 18.11 -5.49
CA ALA A 521 16.59 18.10 -6.17
C ALA A 521 16.91 16.72 -6.78
N ARG A 522 16.54 15.62 -6.10
CA ARG A 522 16.74 14.27 -6.61
C ARG A 522 15.87 13.98 -7.85
N MET A 523 14.64 14.48 -7.89
CA MET A 523 13.76 14.36 -9.06
C MET A 523 14.37 15.01 -10.30
N LEU A 524 15.05 16.13 -10.13
CA LEU A 524 15.78 16.85 -11.20
C LEU A 524 17.07 16.14 -11.62
N ALA A 525 17.78 15.53 -10.66
CA ALA A 525 19.11 14.97 -10.86
C ALA A 525 19.14 13.65 -11.64
N PHE A 526 18.06 12.87 -11.59
CA PHE A 526 18.02 11.52 -12.18
C PHE A 526 16.81 11.37 -13.11
N ARG A 527 17.07 10.80 -14.28
CA ARG A 527 16.10 10.62 -15.37
C ARG A 527 15.90 9.15 -15.68
N ASP A 528 14.64 8.71 -15.73
CA ASP A 528 14.21 7.35 -16.10
C ASP A 528 13.48 7.29 -17.45
N SER A 529 13.14 8.44 -18.03
CA SER A 529 12.37 8.58 -19.25
C SER A 529 13.24 9.06 -20.44
N ASN A 530 12.86 8.66 -21.63
CA ASN A 530 13.39 9.17 -22.89
C ASN A 530 12.46 10.20 -23.55
N GLU A 531 11.37 10.58 -22.90
CA GLU A 531 10.44 11.59 -23.42
C GLU A 531 11.18 12.91 -23.74
N PRO A 532 10.97 13.49 -24.93
CA PRO A 532 11.67 14.73 -25.33
C PRO A 532 11.43 15.88 -24.35
N ASP A 533 10.23 16.02 -23.84
CA ASP A 533 9.81 17.13 -22.98
C ASP A 533 10.06 16.88 -21.48
N TRP A 534 10.75 15.78 -21.13
CA TRP A 534 10.99 15.40 -19.73
C TRP A 534 11.64 16.55 -18.92
N GLY A 535 12.62 17.25 -19.52
CA GLY A 535 13.32 18.35 -18.86
C GLY A 535 12.37 19.48 -18.46
N GLN A 536 11.47 19.89 -19.36
CA GLN A 536 10.47 20.90 -19.07
C GLN A 536 9.48 20.42 -18.00
N MET A 537 8.99 19.21 -18.12
CA MET A 537 8.03 18.63 -17.17
C MET A 537 8.58 18.59 -15.75
N VAL A 538 9.84 18.18 -15.58
CA VAL A 538 10.46 18.06 -14.25
C VAL A 538 10.78 19.42 -13.64
N ILE A 539 11.17 20.42 -14.45
CA ILE A 539 11.35 21.81 -14.01
C ILE A 539 10.01 22.40 -13.56
N ASP A 540 8.95 22.24 -14.33
CA ASP A 540 7.62 22.75 -13.95
C ASP A 540 7.12 22.10 -12.66
N GLN A 541 7.35 20.80 -12.47
CA GLN A 541 7.03 20.13 -11.22
C GLN A 541 7.88 20.66 -10.05
N ALA A 542 9.18 20.91 -10.26
CA ALA A 542 10.04 21.49 -9.24
C ALA A 542 9.60 22.90 -8.84
N LEU A 543 9.23 23.75 -9.80
CA LEU A 543 8.70 25.09 -9.53
C LEU A 543 7.41 25.06 -8.71
N ARG A 544 6.51 24.11 -8.99
CA ARG A 544 5.29 23.90 -8.19
C ARG A 544 5.63 23.54 -6.75
N GLU A 545 6.54 22.61 -6.51
CA GLU A 545 6.94 22.21 -5.16
C GLU A 545 7.72 23.33 -4.44
N LEU A 546 8.55 24.09 -5.16
CA LEU A 546 9.32 25.21 -4.61
C LEU A 546 8.47 26.45 -4.32
N SER A 547 7.26 26.55 -4.91
CA SER A 547 6.35 27.65 -4.57
C SER A 547 5.93 27.68 -3.09
N PHE A 548 6.09 26.55 -2.38
CA PHE A 548 5.87 26.44 -0.92
C PHE A 548 7.08 26.80 -0.05
N TYR A 549 8.18 27.20 -0.67
CA TYR A 549 9.40 27.58 0.04
C TYR A 549 9.53 29.11 0.18
N PRO A 550 10.43 29.61 1.05
CA PRO A 550 10.71 31.03 1.11
C PRO A 550 11.16 31.61 -0.26
N PRO A 551 10.83 32.86 -0.58
CA PRO A 551 11.18 33.49 -1.86
C PRO A 551 12.66 33.35 -2.23
N GLU A 552 13.54 33.47 -1.26
CA GLU A 552 14.99 33.35 -1.46
C GLU A 552 15.38 31.96 -2.00
N THR A 553 14.72 30.89 -1.52
CA THR A 553 14.99 29.53 -2.01
C THR A 553 14.49 29.35 -3.45
N PHE A 554 13.35 29.97 -3.78
CA PHE A 554 12.80 29.96 -5.12
C PHE A 554 13.67 30.72 -6.11
N GLU A 555 14.15 31.91 -5.74
CA GLU A 555 15.05 32.74 -6.54
C GLU A 555 16.39 32.04 -6.78
N ILE A 556 17.02 31.48 -5.73
CA ILE A 556 18.24 30.67 -5.86
C ILE A 556 18.07 29.52 -6.86
N PHE A 557 16.92 28.89 -6.87
CA PHE A 557 16.63 27.84 -7.85
C PHE A 557 16.60 28.40 -9.28
N LEU A 558 15.88 29.52 -9.52
CA LEU A 558 15.79 30.14 -10.84
C LEU A 558 17.20 30.50 -11.35
N ASP A 559 18.05 31.06 -10.49
CA ASP A 559 19.41 31.46 -10.84
C ASP A 559 20.30 30.27 -11.20
N ILE A 560 20.29 29.22 -10.37
CA ILE A 560 21.11 28.01 -10.60
C ILE A 560 20.69 27.30 -11.89
N PHE A 561 19.37 27.23 -12.17
CA PHE A 561 18.84 26.56 -13.35
C PHE A 561 18.77 27.48 -14.57
N GLU A 562 19.18 28.75 -14.45
CA GLU A 562 19.20 29.76 -15.52
C GLU A 562 17.81 29.93 -16.15
N LEU A 563 16.80 29.98 -15.29
CA LEU A 563 15.39 30.13 -15.70
C LEU A 563 15.01 31.63 -15.71
N PRO A 564 14.07 32.04 -16.59
CA PRO A 564 13.53 33.39 -16.55
C PRO A 564 12.78 33.62 -15.22
N ALA A 565 12.70 34.88 -14.82
CA ALA A 565 11.95 35.29 -13.64
C ALA A 565 10.49 34.76 -13.71
N LYS A 566 10.04 34.17 -12.61
CA LYS A 566 8.70 33.60 -12.45
C LYS A 566 8.06 34.24 -11.22
N ASN A 567 6.74 34.43 -11.30
CA ASN A 567 5.97 34.90 -10.15
C ASN A 567 5.61 33.68 -9.27
N GLN A 568 6.31 33.55 -8.16
CA GLN A 568 6.12 32.45 -7.21
C GLN A 568 4.67 32.39 -6.68
N ASN A 569 4.05 33.55 -6.39
CA ASN A 569 2.69 33.59 -5.86
C ASN A 569 1.64 33.15 -6.89
N GLU A 570 1.83 33.45 -8.16
CA GLU A 570 0.94 32.95 -9.22
C GLU A 570 1.03 31.45 -9.35
N ILE A 571 2.25 30.89 -9.30
CA ILE A 571 2.45 29.44 -9.31
C ILE A 571 1.78 28.79 -8.09
N LEU A 572 2.03 29.35 -6.89
CA LEU A 572 1.45 28.86 -5.66
C LEU A 572 -0.08 28.85 -5.69
N THR A 573 -0.69 30.00 -6.08
CA THR A 573 -2.15 30.10 -6.19
C THR A 573 -2.67 29.05 -7.16
N SER A 574 -2.06 28.91 -8.33
CA SER A 574 -2.40 27.89 -9.31
C SER A 574 -2.26 26.45 -8.76
N VAL A 575 -1.26 26.16 -7.93
CA VAL A 575 -1.08 24.82 -7.34
C VAL A 575 -2.15 24.53 -6.30
N VAL A 576 -2.50 25.50 -5.47
CA VAL A 576 -3.49 25.34 -4.40
C VAL A 576 -4.90 25.30 -4.96
N GLU A 577 -5.21 26.15 -5.95
CA GLU A 577 -6.51 26.20 -6.62
C GLU A 577 -6.70 25.04 -7.60
N ASN A 578 -5.64 24.63 -8.31
CA ASN A 578 -5.63 23.42 -9.12
C ASN A 578 -5.55 22.20 -8.20
N THR A 579 -6.62 21.94 -7.55
CA THR A 579 -6.94 20.63 -7.02
C THR A 579 -7.17 19.69 -8.21
N GLY A 580 -6.14 19.43 -8.99
CA GLY A 580 -6.16 18.86 -10.34
C GLY A 580 -6.95 17.56 -10.55
N TRP A 581 -7.49 17.06 -9.47
CA TRP A 581 -8.43 15.96 -9.39
C TRP A 581 -9.87 16.46 -9.10
N LEU A 582 -10.04 17.51 -8.29
CA LEU A 582 -11.34 18.06 -7.94
C LEU A 582 -11.88 19.03 -9.03
N VAL A 583 -11.04 19.72 -9.78
CA VAL A 583 -11.49 20.67 -10.81
C VAL A 583 -12.00 19.98 -12.07
N ARG A 584 -11.44 18.86 -12.47
CA ARG A 584 -12.09 18.00 -13.50
C ARG A 584 -13.46 17.49 -13.05
N ASN A 585 -13.71 17.45 -11.76
CA ASN A 585 -14.92 16.92 -11.15
C ASN A 585 -15.87 17.98 -10.58
N GLN A 586 -15.50 19.27 -10.47
CA GLN A 586 -16.50 20.27 -10.09
C GLN A 586 -17.52 20.53 -11.22
N GLU A 587 -17.10 20.46 -12.47
CA GLU A 587 -18.05 20.47 -13.60
C GLU A 587 -18.85 19.17 -13.69
N ASP A 588 -18.24 18.04 -13.33
CA ASP A 588 -18.90 16.72 -13.28
C ASP A 588 -19.69 16.53 -11.98
N LEU A 589 -19.24 17.08 -10.84
CA LEU A 589 -19.98 17.07 -9.57
C LEU A 589 -21.16 18.03 -9.55
N GLN A 590 -21.17 19.07 -10.39
CA GLN A 590 -22.37 19.88 -10.64
C GLN A 590 -23.41 19.14 -11.49
N LYS A 591 -23.00 18.10 -12.20
CA LYS A 591 -23.89 17.21 -12.97
C LYS A 591 -24.31 15.96 -12.20
N ILE A 592 -23.64 15.62 -11.12
CA ILE A 592 -23.89 14.42 -10.30
C ILE A 592 -24.28 14.88 -8.91
N SER A 593 -25.58 14.90 -8.64
CA SER A 593 -26.15 15.36 -7.37
C SER A 593 -25.95 14.39 -6.20
N SER A 594 -25.43 13.18 -6.42
CA SER A 594 -25.09 12.21 -5.39
C SER A 594 -24.02 11.20 -5.86
N PRO A 595 -23.28 10.53 -4.95
CA PRO A 595 -22.47 9.36 -5.30
C PRO A 595 -23.28 8.26 -6.00
N GLN A 596 -24.57 8.19 -5.75
CA GLN A 596 -25.52 7.26 -6.34
C GLN A 596 -25.66 7.44 -7.85
N ASP A 597 -25.74 8.69 -8.31
CA ASP A 597 -25.90 8.99 -9.75
C ASP A 597 -24.67 8.54 -10.56
N TYR A 598 -23.47 8.57 -9.95
CA TYR A 598 -22.24 8.08 -10.58
C TYR A 598 -22.20 6.54 -10.71
N TYR A 599 -22.65 5.83 -9.66
CA TYR A 599 -22.76 4.37 -9.72
C TYR A 599 -23.84 3.94 -10.70
N ASP A 600 -24.95 4.67 -10.80
CA ASP A 600 -26.07 4.35 -11.69
C ASP A 600 -25.72 4.59 -13.17
N GLU A 601 -24.96 5.62 -13.54
CA GLU A 601 -24.50 5.83 -14.93
C GLU A 601 -23.42 4.82 -15.37
N GLU A 602 -22.44 4.48 -14.52
CA GLU A 602 -21.47 3.45 -14.88
C GLU A 602 -22.00 2.01 -14.74
N MET A 603 -23.00 1.80 -13.88
CA MET A 603 -23.59 0.49 -13.63
C MET A 603 -24.74 0.15 -14.57
N SER A 604 -25.35 1.12 -15.22
CA SER A 604 -26.40 0.92 -16.24
C SER A 604 -25.86 0.47 -17.61
N ALA A 605 -24.53 0.46 -17.81
CA ALA A 605 -23.92 -0.20 -18.96
C ALA A 605 -24.16 -1.72 -18.86
N GLU A 606 -24.85 -2.28 -19.84
CA GLU A 606 -25.44 -3.62 -19.87
C GLU A 606 -24.52 -4.76 -19.34
N PRO A 607 -25.09 -5.76 -18.63
CA PRO A 607 -24.36 -6.89 -18.08
C PRO A 607 -24.08 -7.94 -19.16
N GLY A 608 -23.21 -7.64 -20.13
CA GLY A 608 -23.03 -8.53 -21.27
C GLY A 608 -21.66 -9.13 -21.46
N GLN A 609 -20.63 -8.61 -20.83
CA GLN A 609 -19.27 -9.13 -21.02
C GLN A 609 -18.57 -9.28 -19.67
N GLN A 610 -18.89 -10.39 -18.99
CA GLN A 610 -18.00 -10.91 -17.96
C GLN A 610 -16.75 -11.48 -18.61
N ILE A 611 -15.58 -11.29 -17.97
CA ILE A 611 -14.32 -11.94 -18.34
C ILE A 611 -14.51 -13.45 -18.44
#